data_8064ebcc2b1ad9eca8c01eaa42a6bbb0
#
_entry.id   8064ebcc2b1ad9eca8c01eaa42a6bbb0
#
_cell.length_a   1.000
_cell.length_b   1.000
_cell.length_c   1.000
_cell.angle_alpha   90.00
_cell.angle_beta   90.00
_cell.angle_gamma   90.00
#
_symmetry.space_group_name_H-M   'P 1'
#
loop_
_entity.id
_entity.type
_entity.pdbx_description
1 polymer ?
#
loop_
_entity_poly.entity_id
_entity_poly.type
_entity_poly.pdbx_seq_one_letter_code
_entity_poly.pdbx_strand_id
1 'polypeptide(L)'
;MTTTATRRAPLRARLLLTLLALTLLAAACSGTPDDRQYTGQRIVSISPTATEMVFAIGAGDRVVAVDQLSYYPAEAPVTGLDGWNPNIEAIASYDPDLVLMHTSGEVGSSLEALGIEVWAHDAPVAFDDVYVQIERLGAVTGQDAEAAALVADMQARIDQLIAAAPDATGLSYYHELDNTLYTVTSGTFIGQVYSMFGLTNVADPADADGSAWGYPQLSDEYLVDADPDIVLLADTLCCGQDAQTVAARPGWDQLTAVQAGRIVELDDDIASRWGPRLVDFIAAISGVLVSVGAGS
;
A
#
# COMPACT_ATOMS: atom_id res chain seq x y z
N MET A 1 48.65 -8.01 -75.56
CA MET A 1 48.89 -7.14 -74.42
C MET A 1 47.52 -6.58 -74.00
N THR A 2 46.86 -7.20 -73.03
CA THR A 2 45.56 -6.85 -72.56
C THR A 2 45.67 -6.19 -71.15
N THR A 3 45.40 -4.90 -71.08
CA THR A 3 45.52 -4.11 -69.85
C THR A 3 44.22 -4.16 -69.09
N THR A 4 44.18 -4.77 -67.93
CA THR A 4 43.04 -4.85 -67.05
C THR A 4 42.96 -3.58 -66.16
N ALA A 5 41.95 -2.74 -66.35
CA ALA A 5 41.76 -1.55 -65.59
C ALA A 5 40.91 -1.87 -64.33
N THR A 6 41.54 -1.84 -63.18
CA THR A 6 40.89 -1.94 -61.86
C THR A 6 40.16 -0.60 -61.54
N ARG A 7 38.83 -0.60 -61.60
CA ARG A 7 38.00 0.52 -61.14
C ARG A 7 38.01 0.57 -59.63
N ARG A 8 38.65 1.58 -59.03
CA ARG A 8 38.53 1.90 -57.59
C ARG A 8 37.20 2.64 -57.35
N ALA A 9 36.35 2.08 -56.49
CA ALA A 9 35.14 2.74 -56.07
C ALA A 9 35.43 4.05 -55.30
N PRO A 10 34.65 5.12 -55.50
CA PRO A 10 34.91 6.43 -54.92
C PRO A 10 34.76 6.38 -53.37
N LEU A 11 35.67 7.10 -52.72
CA LEU A 11 35.82 7.18 -51.26
C LEU A 11 34.54 7.48 -50.52
N ARG A 12 33.59 8.19 -51.16
CA ARG A 12 32.26 8.56 -50.62
C ARG A 12 31.34 7.35 -50.45
N ALA A 13 31.44 6.32 -51.30
CA ALA A 13 30.62 5.10 -51.20
C ALA A 13 31.08 4.22 -50.01
N ARG A 14 32.35 4.24 -49.66
CA ARG A 14 32.91 3.50 -48.51
C ARG A 14 32.54 4.17 -47.17
N LEU A 15 32.45 5.53 -47.13
CA LEU A 15 32.05 6.27 -45.92
C LEU A 15 30.57 6.06 -45.62
N LEU A 16 29.69 5.98 -46.62
CA LEU A 16 28.26 5.74 -46.45
C LEU A 16 27.95 4.30 -45.97
N LEU A 17 28.70 3.31 -46.44
CA LEU A 17 28.55 1.92 -45.97
C LEU A 17 29.02 1.73 -44.51
N THR A 18 30.07 2.44 -44.09
CA THR A 18 30.54 2.39 -42.68
C THR A 18 29.62 3.10 -41.72
N LEU A 19 28.97 4.21 -42.13
CA LEU A 19 27.94 4.89 -41.30
C LEU A 19 26.67 4.04 -41.16
N LEU A 20 26.24 3.33 -42.20
CA LEU A 20 25.06 2.47 -42.16
C LEU A 20 25.29 1.22 -41.28
N ALA A 21 26.52 0.68 -41.25
CA ALA A 21 26.90 -0.44 -40.39
C ALA A 21 26.97 -0.02 -38.89
N LEU A 22 27.37 1.22 -38.59
CA LEU A 22 27.45 1.73 -37.24
C LEU A 22 26.06 2.01 -36.64
N THR A 23 25.07 2.40 -37.48
CA THR A 23 23.68 2.63 -37.02
C THR A 23 22.93 1.32 -36.74
N LEU A 24 23.30 0.21 -37.41
CA LEU A 24 22.70 -1.10 -37.14
C LEU A 24 23.25 -1.77 -35.86
N LEU A 25 24.47 -1.40 -35.40
CA LEU A 25 24.99 -1.92 -34.12
C LEU A 25 24.44 -1.19 -32.89
N ALA A 26 23.90 0.04 -33.03
CA ALA A 26 23.31 0.79 -31.92
C ALA A 26 21.88 0.35 -31.56
N ALA A 27 21.21 -0.41 -32.43
CA ALA A 27 19.86 -0.94 -32.19
C ALA A 27 19.86 -2.30 -31.43
N ALA A 28 21.00 -2.87 -31.11
CA ALA A 28 21.12 -4.21 -30.52
C ALA A 28 21.32 -4.19 -28.97
N CYS A 29 21.24 -3.03 -28.31
CA CYS A 29 21.44 -2.89 -26.86
C CYS A 29 20.23 -2.28 -26.11
N SER A 30 19.06 -2.17 -26.72
CA SER A 30 17.82 -2.05 -25.98
C SER A 30 17.28 -3.46 -25.72
N GLY A 31 17.89 -4.18 -24.79
CA GLY A 31 17.30 -5.36 -24.21
C GLY A 31 16.06 -4.89 -23.43
N THR A 32 14.88 -5.05 -24.02
CA THR A 32 13.66 -5.15 -23.23
C THR A 32 13.89 -6.27 -22.22
N PRO A 33 13.52 -6.08 -20.94
CA PRO A 33 13.48 -7.19 -20.00
C PRO A 33 12.80 -8.38 -20.68
N ASP A 34 13.30 -9.58 -20.48
CA ASP A 34 12.75 -10.77 -21.13
C ASP A 34 11.38 -11.08 -20.51
N ASP A 35 10.34 -10.45 -21.05
CA ASP A 35 8.93 -10.67 -20.65
C ASP A 35 8.57 -12.17 -20.57
N ARG A 36 9.35 -13.03 -21.21
CA ARG A 36 9.17 -14.48 -21.19
C ARG A 36 9.47 -15.12 -19.85
N GLN A 37 10.28 -14.49 -19.00
CA GLN A 37 10.61 -15.02 -17.67
C GLN A 37 9.38 -15.00 -16.75
N TYR A 38 8.51 -13.99 -16.92
CA TYR A 38 7.33 -13.78 -16.05
C TYR A 38 6.02 -14.26 -16.70
N THR A 39 6.05 -14.56 -18.01
CA THR A 39 4.88 -15.08 -18.72
C THR A 39 4.55 -16.48 -18.21
N GLY A 40 3.43 -16.61 -17.50
CA GLY A 40 3.01 -17.87 -16.89
C GLY A 40 3.46 -18.08 -15.45
N GLN A 41 4.16 -17.11 -14.81
CA GLN A 41 4.45 -17.13 -13.38
C GLN A 41 3.15 -17.28 -12.57
N ARG A 42 3.10 -18.28 -11.70
CA ARG A 42 1.93 -18.57 -10.84
C ARG A 42 2.15 -17.92 -9.48
N ILE A 43 1.27 -17.02 -9.10
CA ILE A 43 1.40 -16.24 -7.86
C ILE A 43 0.33 -16.68 -6.86
N VAL A 44 0.74 -16.98 -5.63
CA VAL A 44 -0.15 -17.13 -4.49
C VAL A 44 0.08 -15.94 -3.56
N SER A 45 -0.98 -15.27 -3.12
CA SER A 45 -0.86 -14.18 -2.15
C SER A 45 -1.61 -14.54 -0.86
N ILE A 46 -0.90 -14.47 0.26
CA ILE A 46 -1.46 -14.63 1.61
C ILE A 46 -1.31 -13.34 2.42
N SER A 47 -1.41 -12.19 1.74
CA SER A 47 -1.42 -10.86 2.32
C SER A 47 -2.39 -9.97 1.55
N PRO A 48 -3.44 -9.42 2.18
CA PRO A 48 -4.36 -8.50 1.53
C PRO A 48 -3.66 -7.29 0.90
N THR A 49 -2.69 -6.70 1.59
CA THR A 49 -1.90 -5.57 1.08
C THR A 49 -1.13 -5.95 -0.19
N ALA A 50 -0.44 -7.09 -0.18
CA ALA A 50 0.31 -7.56 -1.35
C ALA A 50 -0.62 -7.95 -2.51
N THR A 51 -1.81 -8.49 -2.20
CA THR A 51 -2.84 -8.78 -3.20
C THR A 51 -3.26 -7.49 -3.92
N GLU A 52 -3.56 -6.44 -3.19
CA GLU A 52 -3.91 -5.14 -3.79
C GLU A 52 -2.77 -4.59 -4.66
N MET A 53 -1.53 -4.69 -4.18
CA MET A 53 -0.34 -4.23 -4.93
C MET A 53 -0.16 -5.01 -6.24
N VAL A 54 -0.22 -6.35 -6.22
CA VAL A 54 0.03 -7.18 -7.40
C VAL A 54 -1.03 -6.99 -8.48
N PHE A 55 -2.29 -6.77 -8.09
CA PHE A 55 -3.34 -6.42 -9.05
C PHE A 55 -3.16 -5.00 -9.60
N ALA A 56 -2.81 -4.03 -8.76
CA ALA A 56 -2.65 -2.63 -9.18
C ALA A 56 -1.49 -2.42 -10.17
N ILE A 57 -0.42 -3.22 -10.07
CA ILE A 57 0.69 -3.18 -11.03
C ILE A 57 0.45 -4.04 -12.27
N GLY A 58 -0.76 -4.63 -12.45
CA GLY A 58 -1.13 -5.38 -13.65
C GLY A 58 -0.66 -6.83 -13.69
N ALA A 59 -0.25 -7.42 -12.56
CA ALA A 59 0.13 -8.84 -12.48
C ALA A 59 -0.99 -9.76 -11.96
N GLY A 60 -2.19 -9.23 -11.77
CA GLY A 60 -3.32 -9.91 -11.15
C GLY A 60 -3.81 -11.17 -11.89
N ASP A 61 -3.69 -11.21 -13.21
CA ASP A 61 -4.07 -12.37 -14.04
C ASP A 61 -3.20 -13.62 -13.80
N ARG A 62 -2.06 -13.45 -13.14
CA ARG A 62 -1.15 -14.53 -12.72
C ARG A 62 -1.42 -15.03 -11.31
N VAL A 63 -2.27 -14.35 -10.55
CA VAL A 63 -2.65 -14.76 -9.20
C VAL A 63 -3.60 -15.95 -9.28
N VAL A 64 -3.19 -17.09 -8.75
CA VAL A 64 -3.94 -18.36 -8.81
C VAL A 64 -4.72 -18.66 -7.53
N ALA A 65 -4.32 -18.07 -6.39
CA ALA A 65 -5.02 -18.19 -5.13
C ALA A 65 -4.65 -17.03 -4.21
N VAL A 66 -5.61 -16.57 -3.41
CA VAL A 66 -5.37 -15.61 -2.32
C VAL A 66 -6.01 -16.12 -1.02
N ASP A 67 -5.59 -15.56 0.11
CA ASP A 67 -6.16 -15.89 1.40
C ASP A 67 -7.61 -15.37 1.57
N GLN A 68 -8.26 -15.79 2.64
CA GLN A 68 -9.66 -15.46 2.92
C GLN A 68 -9.93 -13.97 3.18
N LEU A 69 -8.90 -13.18 3.50
CA LEU A 69 -9.01 -11.74 3.75
C LEU A 69 -8.60 -10.88 2.54
N SER A 70 -8.08 -11.51 1.50
CA SER A 70 -7.63 -10.85 0.26
C SER A 70 -8.75 -10.77 -0.78
N TYR A 71 -9.91 -10.24 -0.42
CA TYR A 71 -11.10 -10.15 -1.28
C TYR A 71 -11.18 -8.88 -2.14
N TYR A 72 -10.15 -8.06 -2.12
CA TYR A 72 -10.02 -6.90 -3.01
C TYR A 72 -8.75 -7.02 -3.86
N PRO A 73 -8.88 -6.74 -5.19
CA PRO A 73 -10.10 -6.39 -5.92
C PRO A 73 -11.06 -7.60 -6.06
N ALA A 74 -12.29 -7.36 -6.50
CA ALA A 74 -13.35 -8.37 -6.54
C ALA A 74 -13.04 -9.60 -7.42
N GLU A 75 -12.13 -9.48 -8.38
CA GLU A 75 -11.63 -10.55 -9.24
C GLU A 75 -10.56 -11.43 -8.58
N ALA A 76 -10.07 -11.07 -7.39
CA ALA A 76 -9.09 -11.88 -6.69
C ALA A 76 -9.63 -13.29 -6.39
N PRO A 77 -8.87 -14.36 -6.69
CA PRO A 77 -9.33 -15.75 -6.52
C PRO A 77 -9.25 -16.18 -5.05
N VAL A 78 -10.21 -15.72 -4.24
CA VAL A 78 -10.28 -15.98 -2.79
C VAL A 78 -10.43 -17.46 -2.51
N THR A 79 -9.64 -17.96 -1.58
CA THR A 79 -9.60 -19.37 -1.15
C THR A 79 -9.72 -19.49 0.37
N GLY A 80 -9.58 -20.70 0.91
CA GLY A 80 -9.50 -20.94 2.34
C GLY A 80 -8.08 -20.86 2.93
N LEU A 81 -7.11 -20.27 2.21
CA LEU A 81 -5.78 -19.99 2.77
C LEU A 81 -5.88 -18.98 3.89
N ASP A 82 -5.00 -19.11 4.89
CA ASP A 82 -4.94 -18.22 6.05
C ASP A 82 -3.56 -17.55 6.12
N GLY A 83 -3.54 -16.23 5.99
CA GLY A 83 -2.31 -15.44 6.06
C GLY A 83 -1.72 -15.34 7.48
N TRP A 84 -2.54 -15.55 8.53
CA TRP A 84 -2.08 -15.53 9.91
C TRP A 84 -1.51 -16.88 10.37
N ASN A 85 -2.07 -17.99 9.88
CA ASN A 85 -1.62 -19.36 10.17
C ASN A 85 -1.35 -20.11 8.85
N PRO A 86 -0.31 -19.73 8.10
CA PRO A 86 -0.07 -20.29 6.77
C PRO A 86 0.24 -21.80 6.83
N ASN A 87 -0.47 -22.54 5.99
CA ASN A 87 -0.19 -23.97 5.79
C ASN A 87 0.62 -24.15 4.51
N ILE A 88 1.89 -24.55 4.64
CA ILE A 88 2.85 -24.68 3.55
C ILE A 88 2.36 -25.70 2.49
N GLU A 89 1.79 -26.84 2.91
CA GLU A 89 1.30 -27.86 1.99
C GLU A 89 0.09 -27.35 1.19
N ALA A 90 -0.81 -26.62 1.84
CA ALA A 90 -1.95 -25.99 1.17
C ALA A 90 -1.50 -24.94 0.15
N ILE A 91 -0.51 -24.11 0.48
CA ILE A 91 0.08 -23.12 -0.43
C ILE A 91 0.75 -23.83 -1.61
N ALA A 92 1.62 -24.80 -1.35
CA ALA A 92 2.34 -25.55 -2.37
C ALA A 92 1.40 -26.33 -3.31
N SER A 93 0.19 -26.71 -2.86
CA SER A 93 -0.78 -27.42 -3.70
C SER A 93 -1.29 -26.61 -4.90
N TYR A 94 -1.12 -25.28 -4.87
CA TYR A 94 -1.42 -24.39 -6.00
C TYR A 94 -0.29 -24.32 -7.02
N ASP A 95 0.84 -25.01 -6.78
CA ASP A 95 2.02 -25.03 -7.64
C ASP A 95 2.50 -23.60 -7.99
N PRO A 96 2.78 -22.76 -6.98
CA PRO A 96 3.20 -21.38 -7.19
C PRO A 96 4.68 -21.27 -7.54
N ASP A 97 5.02 -20.31 -8.41
CA ASP A 97 6.40 -19.87 -8.63
C ASP A 97 6.79 -18.80 -7.61
N LEU A 98 5.81 -17.98 -7.18
CA LEU A 98 6.00 -16.85 -6.26
C LEU A 98 4.89 -16.85 -5.20
N VAL A 99 5.28 -16.67 -3.93
CA VAL A 99 4.36 -16.44 -2.81
C VAL A 99 4.57 -15.04 -2.26
N LEU A 100 3.47 -14.28 -2.17
CA LEU A 100 3.43 -12.95 -1.55
C LEU A 100 2.90 -13.10 -0.13
N MET A 101 3.63 -12.58 0.87
CA MET A 101 3.24 -12.71 2.27
C MET A 101 3.72 -11.54 3.13
N HIS A 102 3.07 -11.39 4.29
CA HIS A 102 3.55 -10.51 5.33
C HIS A 102 4.56 -11.26 6.19
N THR A 103 5.78 -10.75 6.30
CA THR A 103 6.86 -11.35 7.09
C THR A 103 7.14 -12.83 6.75
N SER A 104 8.32 -13.14 6.26
CA SER A 104 8.64 -14.49 5.75
C SER A 104 8.83 -15.54 6.86
N GLY A 105 9.64 -15.22 7.87
CA GLY A 105 9.93 -16.12 9.01
C GLY A 105 10.27 -17.56 8.60
N GLU A 106 9.83 -18.54 9.43
CA GLU A 106 10.04 -19.97 9.17
C GLU A 106 9.20 -20.47 7.99
N VAL A 107 8.02 -19.89 7.76
CA VAL A 107 7.14 -20.27 6.65
C VAL A 107 7.79 -19.92 5.31
N GLY A 108 8.31 -18.70 5.18
CA GLY A 108 9.02 -18.27 3.98
C GLY A 108 10.23 -19.15 3.69
N SER A 109 11.09 -19.41 4.69
CA SER A 109 12.25 -20.28 4.55
C SER A 109 11.87 -21.71 4.13
N SER A 110 10.73 -22.21 4.59
CA SER A 110 10.24 -23.54 4.21
C SER A 110 9.73 -23.57 2.77
N LEU A 111 9.05 -22.52 2.30
CA LEU A 111 8.63 -22.38 0.90
C LEU A 111 9.85 -22.29 -0.03
N GLU A 112 10.85 -21.48 0.34
CA GLU A 112 12.12 -21.38 -0.41
C GLU A 112 12.85 -22.71 -0.51
N ALA A 113 12.84 -23.54 0.55
CA ALA A 113 13.41 -24.87 0.54
C ALA A 113 12.70 -25.84 -0.43
N LEU A 114 11.43 -25.56 -0.79
CA LEU A 114 10.67 -26.25 -1.83
C LEU A 114 10.94 -25.70 -3.23
N GLY A 115 11.78 -24.64 -3.36
CA GLY A 115 12.10 -23.99 -4.63
C GLY A 115 11.07 -22.92 -5.04
N ILE A 116 10.23 -22.48 -4.13
CA ILE A 116 9.22 -21.44 -4.36
C ILE A 116 9.83 -20.08 -3.96
N GLU A 117 9.78 -19.10 -4.86
CA GLU A 117 10.22 -17.75 -4.53
C GLU A 117 9.27 -17.09 -3.54
N VAL A 118 9.82 -16.35 -2.57
CA VAL A 118 9.02 -15.63 -1.56
C VAL A 118 9.31 -14.14 -1.63
N TRP A 119 8.27 -13.37 -1.86
CA TRP A 119 8.30 -11.92 -1.67
C TRP A 119 7.58 -11.59 -0.36
N ALA A 120 8.35 -11.11 0.61
CA ALA A 120 7.82 -10.70 1.90
C ALA A 120 7.92 -9.18 2.09
N HIS A 121 6.94 -8.62 2.78
CA HIS A 121 6.93 -7.23 3.18
C HIS A 121 6.61 -7.10 4.68
N ASP A 122 7.27 -6.18 5.33
CA ASP A 122 6.95 -5.80 6.71
C ASP A 122 5.99 -4.59 6.71
N ALA A 123 5.39 -4.30 7.87
CA ALA A 123 4.65 -3.07 8.05
C ALA A 123 5.57 -1.86 7.78
N PRO A 124 5.14 -0.88 6.97
CA PRO A 124 5.94 0.29 6.68
C PRO A 124 6.09 1.17 7.92
N VAL A 125 7.24 1.80 8.06
CA VAL A 125 7.50 2.80 9.09
C VAL A 125 7.23 4.21 8.55
N ALA A 126 7.47 4.41 7.26
CA ALA A 126 7.26 5.66 6.56
C ALA A 126 6.54 5.45 5.21
N PHE A 127 6.02 6.53 4.62
CA PHE A 127 5.35 6.47 3.31
C PHE A 127 6.24 5.94 2.19
N ASP A 128 7.51 6.32 2.19
CA ASP A 128 8.47 5.85 1.18
C ASP A 128 8.64 4.32 1.21
N ASP A 129 8.45 3.68 2.35
CA ASP A 129 8.53 2.21 2.44
C ASP A 129 7.43 1.54 1.59
N VAL A 130 6.24 2.13 1.52
CA VAL A 130 5.13 1.63 0.67
C VAL A 130 5.54 1.68 -0.80
N TYR A 131 6.12 2.80 -1.24
CA TYR A 131 6.56 2.98 -2.61
C TYR A 131 7.67 1.98 -2.98
N VAL A 132 8.64 1.82 -2.10
CA VAL A 132 9.72 0.81 -2.27
C VAL A 132 9.15 -0.60 -2.34
N GLN A 133 8.14 -0.94 -1.52
CA GLN A 133 7.50 -2.25 -1.58
C GLN A 133 6.79 -2.49 -2.93
N ILE A 134 6.07 -1.51 -3.45
CA ILE A 134 5.41 -1.58 -4.77
C ILE A 134 6.46 -1.79 -5.87
N GLU A 135 7.55 -1.01 -5.87
CA GLU A 135 8.62 -1.13 -6.87
C GLU A 135 9.34 -2.49 -6.79
N ARG A 136 9.62 -2.98 -5.58
CA ARG A 136 10.19 -4.32 -5.39
C ARG A 136 9.26 -5.43 -5.89
N LEU A 137 7.96 -5.30 -5.70
CA LEU A 137 6.99 -6.24 -6.25
C LEU A 137 6.95 -6.16 -7.78
N GLY A 138 7.04 -4.96 -8.35
CA GLY A 138 7.22 -4.75 -9.78
C GLY A 138 8.40 -5.53 -10.33
N ALA A 139 9.56 -5.44 -9.68
CA ALA A 139 10.79 -6.12 -10.11
C ALA A 139 10.67 -7.66 -10.11
N VAL A 140 10.05 -8.27 -9.09
CA VAL A 140 9.90 -9.75 -9.03
C VAL A 140 8.76 -10.28 -9.90
N THR A 141 7.93 -9.39 -10.42
CA THR A 141 6.81 -9.74 -11.32
C THR A 141 7.04 -9.24 -12.75
N GLY A 142 8.16 -8.55 -13.04
CA GLY A 142 8.45 -7.96 -14.36
C GLY A 142 7.51 -6.81 -14.72
N GLN A 143 6.97 -6.11 -13.73
CA GLN A 143 6.06 -4.97 -13.89
C GLN A 143 6.70 -3.67 -13.38
N ASP A 144 8.00 -3.48 -13.67
CA ASP A 144 8.76 -2.32 -13.17
C ASP A 144 8.15 -0.98 -13.62
N ALA A 145 7.71 -0.90 -14.88
CA ALA A 145 7.16 0.34 -15.43
C ALA A 145 5.79 0.68 -14.83
N GLU A 146 4.94 -0.31 -14.64
CA GLU A 146 3.62 -0.20 -14.05
C GLU A 146 3.73 0.16 -12.56
N ALA A 147 4.67 -0.47 -11.84
CA ALA A 147 4.95 -0.15 -10.44
C ALA A 147 5.43 1.30 -10.28
N ALA A 148 6.37 1.75 -11.10
CA ALA A 148 6.84 3.14 -11.09
C ALA A 148 5.72 4.13 -11.44
N ALA A 149 4.87 3.79 -12.41
CA ALA A 149 3.72 4.63 -12.78
C ALA A 149 2.69 4.71 -11.64
N LEU A 150 2.40 3.59 -10.97
CA LEU A 150 1.51 3.54 -9.80
C LEU A 150 2.05 4.42 -8.66
N VAL A 151 3.33 4.31 -8.32
CA VAL A 151 3.96 5.13 -7.29
C VAL A 151 3.86 6.62 -7.62
N ALA A 152 4.16 7.00 -8.86
CA ALA A 152 4.07 8.39 -9.30
C ALA A 152 2.63 8.93 -9.23
N ASP A 153 1.62 8.13 -9.60
CA ASP A 153 0.20 8.50 -9.47
C ASP A 153 -0.22 8.66 -8.01
N MET A 154 0.16 7.71 -7.15
CA MET A 154 -0.14 7.78 -5.71
C MET A 154 0.44 9.07 -5.10
N GLN A 155 1.72 9.36 -5.35
CA GLN A 155 2.38 10.58 -4.84
C GLN A 155 1.66 11.84 -5.31
N ALA A 156 1.38 11.95 -6.61
CA ALA A 156 0.70 13.12 -7.17
C ALA A 156 -0.71 13.33 -6.60
N ARG A 157 -1.46 12.24 -6.39
CA ARG A 157 -2.81 12.30 -5.80
C ARG A 157 -2.76 12.67 -4.32
N ILE A 158 -1.81 12.12 -3.56
CA ILE A 158 -1.60 12.46 -2.15
C ILE A 158 -1.27 13.94 -2.00
N ASP A 159 -0.33 14.47 -2.79
CA ASP A 159 0.03 15.89 -2.78
C ASP A 159 -1.17 16.79 -3.08
N GLN A 160 -1.99 16.42 -4.08
CA GLN A 160 -3.21 17.15 -4.42
C GLN A 160 -4.24 17.13 -3.28
N LEU A 161 -4.44 16.01 -2.62
CA LEU A 161 -5.39 15.87 -1.52
C LEU A 161 -4.97 16.71 -0.31
N ILE A 162 -3.68 16.70 0.02
CA ILE A 162 -3.13 17.51 1.12
C ILE A 162 -3.26 19.00 0.78
N ALA A 163 -2.88 19.40 -0.45
CA ALA A 163 -2.95 20.81 -0.87
C ALA A 163 -4.38 21.36 -0.95
N ALA A 164 -5.38 20.49 -1.19
CA ALA A 164 -6.79 20.86 -1.26
C ALA A 164 -7.49 20.89 0.09
N ALA A 165 -6.93 20.22 1.10
CA ALA A 165 -7.53 20.17 2.44
C ALA A 165 -7.43 21.53 3.15
N PRO A 166 -8.45 21.88 3.96
CA PRO A 166 -8.35 23.03 4.87
C PRO A 166 -7.24 22.82 5.91
N ASP A 167 -6.70 23.92 6.42
CA ASP A 167 -5.77 23.88 7.56
C ASP A 167 -6.47 23.28 8.78
N ALA A 168 -5.97 22.18 9.29
CA ALA A 168 -6.47 21.47 10.46
C ALA A 168 -5.63 21.73 11.72
N THR A 169 -4.70 22.70 11.66
CA THR A 169 -3.88 23.06 12.83
C THR A 169 -4.75 23.45 14.02
N GLY A 170 -4.55 22.76 15.13
CA GLY A 170 -5.31 22.98 16.36
C GLY A 170 -6.55 22.08 16.52
N LEU A 171 -6.89 21.26 15.51
CA LEU A 171 -7.86 20.20 15.68
C LEU A 171 -7.17 18.92 16.20
N SER A 172 -7.87 18.24 17.10
CA SER A 172 -7.44 16.97 17.68
C SER A 172 -8.28 15.81 17.19
N TYR A 173 -7.69 14.60 17.18
CA TYR A 173 -8.40 13.39 16.77
C TYR A 173 -8.12 12.20 17.68
N TYR A 174 -9.09 11.30 17.71
CA TYR A 174 -8.98 9.94 18.22
C TYR A 174 -9.29 8.96 17.08
N HIS A 175 -8.41 7.97 16.88
CA HIS A 175 -8.59 6.90 15.90
C HIS A 175 -8.86 5.58 16.64
N GLU A 176 -10.03 5.02 16.49
CA GLU A 176 -10.42 3.77 17.12
C GLU A 176 -10.07 2.58 16.24
N LEU A 177 -9.23 1.67 16.74
CA LEU A 177 -8.88 0.42 16.08
C LEU A 177 -9.87 -0.69 16.38
N ASP A 178 -10.41 -0.69 17.59
CA ASP A 178 -11.44 -1.62 18.04
C ASP A 178 -12.23 -1.04 19.25
N ASN A 179 -13.37 -1.63 19.54
CA ASN A 179 -14.28 -1.21 20.59
C ASN A 179 -13.75 -1.46 22.03
N THR A 180 -12.53 -1.95 22.20
CA THR A 180 -11.84 -2.01 23.48
C THR A 180 -10.90 -0.83 23.70
N LEU A 181 -11.01 0.19 22.84
CA LEU A 181 -10.31 1.48 22.88
C LEU A 181 -8.80 1.39 22.60
N TYR A 182 -8.37 0.36 21.86
CA TYR A 182 -7.05 0.42 21.23
C TYR A 182 -7.03 1.50 20.15
N THR A 183 -5.92 2.21 20.08
CA THR A 183 -5.73 3.34 19.17
C THR A 183 -4.30 3.37 18.60
N VAL A 184 -4.01 4.41 17.84
CA VAL A 184 -2.68 4.68 17.27
C VAL A 184 -2.16 6.00 17.78
N THR A 185 -0.83 6.12 17.97
CA THR A 185 -0.16 7.42 18.17
C THR A 185 0.27 8.03 16.83
N SER A 186 0.67 9.31 16.85
CA SER A 186 1.22 10.00 15.67
C SER A 186 2.52 9.36 15.15
N GLY A 187 3.23 8.59 15.98
CA GLY A 187 4.44 7.87 15.60
C GLY A 187 4.21 6.64 14.73
N THR A 188 2.98 6.11 14.65
CA THR A 188 2.65 4.97 13.79
C THR A 188 2.50 5.39 12.34
N PHE A 189 2.55 4.43 11.40
CA PHE A 189 2.26 4.70 9.99
C PHE A 189 0.87 5.34 9.80
N ILE A 190 -0.17 4.82 10.47
CA ILE A 190 -1.52 5.37 10.44
C ILE A 190 -1.53 6.81 10.99
N GLY A 191 -0.86 7.05 12.12
CA GLY A 191 -0.78 8.38 12.73
C GLY A 191 -0.08 9.42 11.85
N GLN A 192 0.88 9.00 11.02
CA GLN A 192 1.56 9.88 10.07
C GLN A 192 0.59 10.42 9.00
N VAL A 193 -0.44 9.67 8.59
CA VAL A 193 -1.48 10.16 7.67
C VAL A 193 -2.16 11.40 8.23
N TYR A 194 -2.57 11.36 9.49
CA TYR A 194 -3.19 12.51 10.16
C TYR A 194 -2.24 13.68 10.34
N SER A 195 -0.96 13.38 10.62
CA SER A 195 0.08 14.39 10.79
C SER A 195 0.34 15.19 9.52
N MET A 196 0.11 14.61 8.32
CA MET A 196 0.20 15.32 7.04
C MET A 196 -0.78 16.50 6.93
N PHE A 197 -1.90 16.43 7.66
CA PHE A 197 -2.92 17.47 7.71
C PHE A 197 -2.77 18.42 8.91
N GLY A 198 -1.76 18.23 9.76
CA GLY A 198 -1.54 19.03 10.96
C GLY A 198 -2.46 18.71 12.14
N LEU A 199 -3.15 17.56 12.10
CA LEU A 199 -3.99 17.09 13.21
C LEU A 199 -3.14 16.65 14.41
N THR A 200 -3.67 16.91 15.62
CA THR A 200 -3.03 16.49 16.89
C THR A 200 -3.66 15.20 17.40
N ASN A 201 -2.85 14.21 17.71
CA ASN A 201 -3.30 12.92 18.23
C ASN A 201 -3.50 12.99 19.74
N VAL A 202 -4.72 12.69 20.25
CA VAL A 202 -4.99 12.69 21.69
C VAL A 202 -4.34 11.50 22.42
N ALA A 203 -3.91 10.47 21.70
CA ALA A 203 -3.29 9.28 22.29
C ALA A 203 -1.76 9.43 22.52
N ASP A 204 -1.09 10.43 21.96
CA ASP A 204 0.36 10.60 22.10
C ASP A 204 0.84 10.66 23.55
N PRO A 205 0.15 11.38 24.48
CA PRO A 205 0.57 11.36 25.88
C PRO A 205 0.43 10.01 26.57
N ALA A 206 -0.46 9.15 26.10
CA ALA A 206 -0.68 7.82 26.71
C ALA A 206 0.43 6.82 26.39
N ASP A 207 1.25 7.07 25.38
CA ASP A 207 2.42 6.24 25.01
C ASP A 207 3.71 7.06 24.93
N ALA A 208 3.83 8.09 25.78
CA ALA A 208 4.99 8.98 25.75
C ALA A 208 6.33 8.28 26.08
N ASP A 209 6.30 7.12 26.75
CA ASP A 209 7.46 6.29 27.04
C ASP A 209 7.72 5.19 25.97
N GLY A 210 6.82 5.08 24.97
CA GLY A 210 6.90 4.09 23.89
C GLY A 210 6.61 2.65 24.34
N SER A 211 6.05 2.44 25.54
CA SER A 211 5.81 1.11 26.08
C SER A 211 4.70 0.34 25.36
N ALA A 212 3.77 1.06 24.74
CA ALA A 212 2.70 0.51 23.93
C ALA A 212 3.05 0.43 22.42
N TRP A 213 4.29 0.74 22.04
CA TRP A 213 4.77 0.60 20.65
C TRP A 213 3.96 1.41 19.64
N GLY A 214 3.35 2.50 20.07
CA GLY A 214 2.48 3.33 19.25
C GLY A 214 1.00 2.90 19.24
N TYR A 215 0.63 1.85 19.98
CA TYR A 215 -0.73 1.29 20.00
C TYR A 215 -1.27 1.17 21.43
N PRO A 216 -1.45 2.29 22.15
CA PRO A 216 -1.97 2.26 23.50
C PRO A 216 -3.45 1.88 23.54
N GLN A 217 -3.86 1.25 24.64
CA GLN A 217 -5.26 1.10 25.01
C GLN A 217 -5.65 2.23 25.96
N LEU A 218 -6.66 3.00 25.58
CA LEU A 218 -7.17 4.12 26.39
C LEU A 218 -8.33 3.67 27.29
N SER A 219 -8.86 4.59 28.10
CA SER A 219 -10.10 4.41 28.84
C SER A 219 -11.12 5.47 28.44
N ASP A 220 -12.40 5.23 28.73
CA ASP A 220 -13.46 6.21 28.51
C ASP A 220 -13.18 7.52 29.24
N GLU A 221 -12.69 7.46 30.49
CA GLU A 221 -12.34 8.65 31.26
C GLU A 221 -11.23 9.46 30.60
N TYR A 222 -10.18 8.75 30.06
CA TYR A 222 -9.11 9.43 29.35
C TYR A 222 -9.64 10.18 28.13
N LEU A 223 -10.51 9.54 27.34
CA LEU A 223 -11.08 10.13 26.13
C LEU A 223 -12.00 11.31 26.43
N VAL A 224 -12.78 11.22 27.52
CA VAL A 224 -13.62 12.35 27.99
C VAL A 224 -12.76 13.53 28.42
N ASP A 225 -11.64 13.28 29.12
CA ASP A 225 -10.73 14.34 29.55
C ASP A 225 -9.92 14.95 28.40
N ALA A 226 -9.57 14.14 27.40
CA ALA A 226 -8.82 14.58 26.21
C ALA A 226 -9.68 15.33 25.19
N ASP A 227 -10.99 15.09 25.19
CA ASP A 227 -12.03 15.74 24.38
C ASP A 227 -11.64 15.95 22.90
N PRO A 228 -11.48 14.88 22.09
CA PRO A 228 -11.10 15.00 20.70
C PRO A 228 -12.14 15.77 19.88
N ASP A 229 -11.67 16.58 18.93
CA ASP A 229 -12.52 17.31 17.97
C ASP A 229 -13.13 16.39 16.92
N ILE A 230 -12.48 15.26 16.62
CA ILE A 230 -12.87 14.28 15.59
C ILE A 230 -12.62 12.88 16.15
N VAL A 231 -13.60 11.98 16.01
CA VAL A 231 -13.48 10.54 16.27
C VAL A 231 -13.55 9.80 14.94
N LEU A 232 -12.56 8.95 14.66
CA LEU A 232 -12.50 8.16 13.43
C LEU A 232 -12.54 6.68 13.80
N LEU A 233 -13.51 5.95 13.26
CA LEU A 233 -13.76 4.55 13.55
C LEU A 233 -13.20 3.69 12.43
N ALA A 234 -12.21 2.85 12.72
CA ALA A 234 -11.65 1.86 11.81
C ALA A 234 -12.06 0.43 12.17
N ASP A 235 -13.23 0.32 12.84
CA ASP A 235 -13.80 -0.93 13.36
C ASP A 235 -15.29 -1.07 13.03
N THR A 236 -15.69 -0.47 11.92
CA THR A 236 -17.06 -0.47 11.42
C THR A 236 -17.48 -1.84 10.88
N LEU A 237 -16.61 -2.48 10.11
CA LEU A 237 -16.85 -3.76 9.45
C LEU A 237 -16.56 -4.95 10.38
N CYS A 238 -15.42 -4.94 11.08
CA CYS A 238 -15.04 -6.02 11.98
C CYS A 238 -15.95 -6.12 13.19
N CYS A 239 -16.32 -4.98 13.77
CA CYS A 239 -16.84 -4.88 15.13
C CYS A 239 -18.19 -4.17 15.20
N GLY A 240 -18.71 -3.71 14.05
CA GLY A 240 -20.02 -3.10 13.92
C GLY A 240 -20.17 -1.78 14.66
N GLN A 241 -19.08 -1.03 14.82
CA GLN A 241 -19.14 0.30 15.42
C GLN A 241 -19.65 1.32 14.40
N ASP A 242 -20.47 2.24 14.88
CA ASP A 242 -21.01 3.35 14.12
C ASP A 242 -21.13 4.60 15.00
N ALA A 243 -21.46 5.72 14.39
CA ALA A 243 -21.62 6.99 15.11
C ALA A 243 -22.66 6.92 16.22
N GLN A 244 -23.71 6.10 16.10
CA GLN A 244 -24.77 5.97 17.09
C GLN A 244 -24.30 5.14 18.29
N THR A 245 -23.65 4.01 18.07
CA THR A 245 -23.12 3.12 19.11
C THR A 245 -22.05 3.83 19.93
N VAL A 246 -21.17 4.57 19.28
CA VAL A 246 -20.12 5.36 19.93
C VAL A 246 -20.68 6.52 20.73
N ALA A 247 -21.62 7.29 20.19
CA ALA A 247 -22.26 8.38 20.91
C ALA A 247 -23.10 7.93 22.12
N ALA A 248 -23.49 6.65 22.16
CA ALA A 248 -24.27 6.08 23.29
C ALA A 248 -23.37 5.55 24.44
N ARG A 249 -22.03 5.57 24.29
CA ARG A 249 -21.13 5.16 25.36
C ARG A 249 -21.22 6.08 26.59
N PRO A 250 -21.03 5.57 27.80
CA PRO A 250 -21.09 6.37 29.00
C PRO A 250 -20.14 7.57 28.99
N GLY A 251 -20.69 8.78 29.10
CA GLY A 251 -19.90 10.02 29.13
C GLY A 251 -19.49 10.59 27.77
N TRP A 252 -19.65 9.84 26.68
CA TRP A 252 -19.23 10.30 25.34
C TRP A 252 -20.17 11.34 24.73
N ASP A 253 -21.39 11.47 25.24
CA ASP A 253 -22.33 12.54 24.88
C ASP A 253 -21.79 13.96 25.21
N GLN A 254 -20.71 14.04 26.02
CA GLN A 254 -20.06 15.30 26.39
C GLN A 254 -18.91 15.65 25.43
N LEU A 255 -18.40 14.69 24.61
CA LEU A 255 -17.31 14.93 23.70
C LEU A 255 -17.65 15.96 22.63
N THR A 256 -16.73 16.86 22.37
CA THR A 256 -16.84 17.87 21.28
C THR A 256 -17.12 17.19 19.94
N ALA A 257 -16.46 16.08 19.61
CA ALA A 257 -16.70 15.31 18.40
C ALA A 257 -18.14 14.81 18.29
N VAL A 258 -18.71 14.29 19.38
CA VAL A 258 -20.09 13.77 19.43
C VAL A 258 -21.10 14.90 19.26
N GLN A 259 -20.93 15.99 20.01
CA GLN A 259 -21.84 17.15 19.97
C GLN A 259 -21.83 17.85 18.61
N ALA A 260 -20.69 17.86 17.93
CA ALA A 260 -20.53 18.44 16.61
C ALA A 260 -20.87 17.47 15.45
N GLY A 261 -21.22 16.21 15.74
CA GLY A 261 -21.48 15.18 14.74
C GLY A 261 -20.23 14.83 13.92
N ARG A 262 -19.06 14.86 14.53
CA ARG A 262 -17.75 14.59 13.91
C ARG A 262 -17.22 13.19 14.25
N ILE A 263 -18.12 12.21 14.25
CA ILE A 263 -17.77 10.80 14.30
C ILE A 263 -17.75 10.30 12.86
N VAL A 264 -16.63 9.79 12.42
CA VAL A 264 -16.37 9.40 11.03
C VAL A 264 -16.17 7.90 10.96
N GLU A 265 -17.02 7.24 10.21
CA GLU A 265 -16.90 5.83 9.90
C GLU A 265 -15.94 5.66 8.72
N LEU A 266 -14.83 4.93 8.94
CA LEU A 266 -13.87 4.58 7.92
C LEU A 266 -14.16 3.16 7.44
N ASP A 267 -13.72 2.85 6.22
CA ASP A 267 -13.58 1.47 5.78
C ASP A 267 -12.35 0.87 6.50
N ASP A 268 -12.56 -0.19 7.31
CA ASP A 268 -11.53 -0.83 8.13
C ASP A 268 -10.32 -1.27 7.29
N ASP A 269 -10.59 -1.80 6.09
CA ASP A 269 -9.55 -2.26 5.18
C ASP A 269 -8.69 -1.11 4.65
N ILE A 270 -9.33 0.01 4.28
CA ILE A 270 -8.63 1.19 3.78
C ILE A 270 -7.81 1.84 4.90
N ALA A 271 -8.35 1.87 6.12
CA ALA A 271 -7.69 2.48 7.27
C ALA A 271 -6.54 1.63 7.87
N SER A 272 -6.48 0.32 7.55
CA SER A 272 -5.52 -0.61 8.13
C SER A 272 -4.55 -1.24 7.13
N ARG A 273 -4.66 -0.93 5.83
CA ARG A 273 -3.81 -1.48 4.77
C ARG A 273 -2.97 -0.39 4.12
N TRP A 274 -1.68 -0.65 3.96
CA TRP A 274 -0.71 0.28 3.35
C TRP A 274 -0.42 -0.03 1.87
N GLY A 275 -1.45 -0.40 1.14
CA GLY A 275 -1.40 -0.66 -0.30
C GLY A 275 -1.76 0.56 -1.15
N PRO A 276 -2.13 0.35 -2.43
CA PRO A 276 -2.54 1.41 -3.35
C PRO A 276 -3.74 2.24 -2.85
N ARG A 277 -4.65 1.63 -2.05
CA ARG A 277 -5.79 2.32 -1.44
C ARG A 277 -5.44 3.26 -0.28
N LEU A 278 -4.16 3.37 0.08
CA LEU A 278 -3.68 4.42 0.98
C LEU A 278 -4.10 5.83 0.51
N VAL A 279 -4.19 6.03 -0.80
CA VAL A 279 -4.71 7.29 -1.39
C VAL A 279 -6.17 7.52 -1.01
N ASP A 280 -6.97 6.46 -0.92
CA ASP A 280 -8.39 6.55 -0.55
C ASP A 280 -8.56 6.86 0.95
N PHE A 281 -7.66 6.32 1.81
CA PHE A 281 -7.61 6.70 3.22
C PHE A 281 -7.31 8.20 3.39
N ILE A 282 -6.28 8.70 2.70
CA ILE A 282 -5.93 10.12 2.72
C ILE A 282 -7.07 10.98 2.15
N ALA A 283 -7.77 10.52 1.12
CA ALA A 283 -8.95 11.19 0.57
C ALA A 283 -10.11 11.25 1.57
N ALA A 284 -10.32 10.18 2.34
CA ALA A 284 -11.34 10.16 3.39
C ALA A 284 -11.05 11.23 4.46
N ILE A 285 -9.79 11.32 4.93
CA ILE A 285 -9.39 12.35 5.92
C ILE A 285 -9.54 13.75 5.34
N SER A 286 -9.07 14.00 4.10
CA SER A 286 -9.26 15.29 3.41
C SER A 286 -10.74 15.67 3.33
N GLY A 287 -11.64 14.72 3.00
CA GLY A 287 -13.08 14.93 2.96
C GLY A 287 -13.69 15.30 4.30
N VAL A 288 -13.24 14.66 5.39
CA VAL A 288 -13.63 15.00 6.76
C VAL A 288 -13.27 16.46 7.07
N LEU A 289 -12.04 16.87 6.78
CA LEU A 289 -11.59 18.24 7.07
C LEU A 289 -12.37 19.29 6.27
N VAL A 290 -12.72 19.00 5.02
CA VAL A 290 -13.61 19.88 4.23
C VAL A 290 -14.97 20.03 4.90
N SER A 291 -15.55 18.95 5.44
CA SER A 291 -16.84 18.99 6.14
C SER A 291 -16.77 19.77 7.44
N VAL A 292 -15.70 19.62 8.21
CA VAL A 292 -15.46 20.35 9.48
C VAL A 292 -15.26 21.84 9.21
N GLY A 293 -14.47 22.20 8.19
CA GLY A 293 -14.23 23.62 7.81
C GLY A 293 -15.45 24.33 7.25
N ALA A 294 -16.37 23.62 6.60
CA ALA A 294 -17.62 24.20 6.08
C ALA A 294 -18.67 24.50 7.19
N GLY A 295 -18.51 23.89 8.38
CA GLY A 295 -19.41 24.05 9.53
C GLY A 295 -18.96 25.11 10.56
N SER A 296 -17.79 25.71 10.37
CA SER A 296 -17.23 26.78 11.21
C SER A 296 -17.39 28.14 10.53
#